data_adf33ef27918474d378906d240ff2e9a
#
_entry.id   adf33ef27918474d378906d240ff2e9a
#
_cell.length_a   1.000
_cell.length_b   1.000
_cell.length_c   1.000
_cell.angle_alpha   90.00
_cell.angle_beta   90.00
_cell.angle_gamma   90.00
#
_symmetry.space_group_name_H-M   'P 1'
#
loop_
_entity.id
_entity.type
_entity.pdbx_description
1 polymer ?
#
loop_
_entity_poly.entity_id
_entity_poly.type
_entity_poly.pdbx_seq_one_letter_code
_entity_poly.pdbx_strand_id
1 'polypeptide(L)'
;MTNYTWTYYVQKPNNCEGIEGKLSFSTDKNESEIEMMEVKEDTLYIFPPSLLHRPNLSPNSTKDRITAAGNICIPNSDKCFLL
;
A
#
# COMPACT_ATOMS: atom_id res chain seq x y z
N MET A 1 13.85 -13.94 10.22
CA MET A 1 13.95 -12.89 9.17
C MET A 1 12.79 -11.92 9.32
N THR A 2 13.07 -10.66 9.24
CA THR A 2 12.02 -9.65 9.38
C THR A 2 12.17 -8.61 8.28
N ASN A 3 11.25 -8.67 7.33
CA ASN A 3 11.14 -7.68 6.27
C ASN A 3 9.81 -6.97 6.39
N TYR A 4 9.81 -5.75 5.89
CA TYR A 4 8.59 -4.97 5.81
C TYR A 4 8.50 -4.37 4.41
N THR A 5 7.28 -4.17 3.97
CA THR A 5 6.98 -3.38 2.78
C THR A 5 6.52 -2.01 3.22
N TRP A 6 6.88 -0.99 2.47
CA TRP A 6 6.44 0.36 2.77
C TRP A 6 5.94 1.05 1.50
N THR A 7 5.01 1.96 1.69
CA THR A 7 4.57 2.86 0.64
C THR A 7 4.36 4.25 1.23
N TYR A 8 4.83 5.25 0.52
CA TYR A 8 4.71 6.65 0.91
C TYR A 8 3.85 7.37 -0.11
N TYR A 9 2.80 8.03 0.35
CA TYR A 9 1.90 8.77 -0.52
C TYR A 9 2.37 10.22 -0.68
N VAL A 10 2.92 10.53 -1.85
CA VAL A 10 3.27 11.90 -2.21
C VAL A 10 2.01 12.68 -2.57
N GLN A 11 1.15 12.07 -3.37
CA GLN A 11 -0.10 12.68 -3.79
C GLN A 11 -1.17 11.60 -3.87
N LYS A 12 -2.31 11.87 -3.28
CA LYS A 12 -3.46 10.97 -3.37
C LYS A 12 -4.42 11.43 -4.46
N PRO A 13 -5.24 10.51 -5.01
CA PRO A 13 -6.28 10.91 -5.95
C PRO A 13 -7.35 11.76 -5.25
N ASN A 14 -8.06 12.55 -6.04
CA ASN A 14 -9.20 13.32 -5.57
C ASN A 14 -10.50 12.79 -6.15
N ASN A 15 -11.61 13.42 -5.79
CA ASN A 15 -12.94 13.07 -6.31
C ASN A 15 -13.28 11.60 -6.10
N CYS A 16 -12.88 11.05 -4.95
CA CYS A 16 -13.11 9.66 -4.61
C CYS A 16 -14.40 9.50 -3.84
N GLU A 17 -15.18 8.50 -4.23
CA GLU A 17 -16.44 8.15 -3.56
C GLU A 17 -16.39 6.69 -3.13
N GLY A 18 -17.00 6.40 -1.98
CA GLY A 18 -17.07 5.04 -1.47
C GLY A 18 -15.68 4.44 -1.24
N ILE A 19 -15.38 3.37 -1.97
CA ILE A 19 -14.09 2.68 -1.82
C ILE A 19 -12.99 3.24 -2.71
N GLU A 20 -13.32 4.20 -3.56
CA GLU A 20 -12.35 4.74 -4.52
C GLU A 20 -11.16 5.37 -3.82
N GLY A 21 -9.98 5.16 -4.36
CA GLY A 21 -8.75 5.72 -3.84
C GLY A 21 -8.24 5.15 -2.53
N LYS A 22 -8.99 4.26 -1.90
CA LYS A 22 -8.57 3.59 -0.67
C LYS A 22 -7.51 2.53 -0.95
N LEU A 23 -6.78 2.16 0.07
CA LEU A 23 -5.83 1.06 0.02
C LEU A 23 -6.51 -0.18 0.58
N SER A 24 -6.56 -1.24 -0.22
CA SER A 24 -7.17 -2.52 0.15
C SER A 24 -6.11 -3.50 0.60
N PHE A 25 -6.40 -4.23 1.66
CA PHE A 25 -5.53 -5.27 2.20
C PHE A 25 -6.27 -6.59 2.31
N SER A 26 -5.57 -7.69 2.10
CA SER A 26 -6.09 -9.03 2.33
C SER A 26 -4.98 -9.95 2.82
N THR A 27 -5.30 -10.82 3.75
CA THR A 27 -4.40 -11.87 4.22
C THR A 27 -4.56 -13.15 3.43
N ASP A 28 -5.50 -13.19 2.51
CA ASP A 28 -5.97 -14.38 1.81
C ASP A 28 -5.82 -14.17 0.31
N LYS A 29 -5.21 -15.14 -0.38
CA LYS A 29 -5.04 -15.07 -1.83
C LYS A 29 -6.36 -15.04 -2.59
N ASN A 30 -7.42 -15.56 -1.99
CA ASN A 30 -8.75 -15.53 -2.60
C ASN A 30 -9.49 -14.23 -2.31
N GLU A 31 -8.87 -13.35 -1.55
CA GLU A 31 -9.44 -12.05 -1.17
C GLU A 31 -10.83 -12.20 -0.52
N SER A 32 -11.02 -13.27 0.25
CA SER A 32 -12.29 -13.53 0.93
C SER A 32 -12.54 -12.52 2.05
N GLU A 33 -11.49 -11.94 2.60
CA GLU A 33 -11.58 -10.88 3.59
C GLU A 33 -10.72 -9.71 3.13
N ILE A 34 -11.36 -8.58 2.89
CA ILE A 34 -10.71 -7.36 2.43
C ILE A 34 -10.97 -6.26 3.43
N GLU A 35 -9.90 -5.64 3.91
CA GLU A 35 -9.99 -4.42 4.69
C GLU A 35 -9.49 -3.26 3.85
N MET A 36 -10.14 -2.12 3.99
CA MET A 36 -9.80 -0.92 3.25
C MET A 36 -9.55 0.22 4.20
N MET A 37 -8.58 1.06 3.86
CA MET A 37 -8.30 2.25 4.64
C MET A 37 -8.14 3.46 3.74
N GLU A 38 -8.55 4.60 4.24
CA GLU A 38 -8.28 5.87 3.58
C GLU A 38 -6.80 6.20 3.71
N VAL A 39 -6.25 6.76 2.65
CA VAL A 39 -4.85 7.18 2.63
C VAL A 39 -4.76 8.68 2.81
N LYS A 40 -3.66 9.13 3.38
CA LYS A 40 -3.34 10.54 3.57
C LYS A 40 -2.05 10.86 2.83
N GLU A 41 -1.97 12.06 2.30
CA GLU A 41 -0.73 12.54 1.71
C GLU A 41 0.33 12.74 2.77
N ASP A 42 1.59 12.69 2.35
CA ASP A 42 2.75 12.86 3.22
C ASP A 42 2.75 11.85 4.37
N THR A 43 2.33 10.64 4.07
CA THR A 43 2.20 9.57 5.07
C THR A 43 2.86 8.30 4.58
N LEU A 44 3.64 7.70 5.45
CA LEU A 44 4.32 6.43 5.21
C LEU A 44 3.51 5.30 5.83
N TYR A 45 3.22 4.29 5.04
CA TYR A 45 2.54 3.07 5.48
C TYR A 45 3.54 1.93 5.45
N ILE A 46 3.64 1.19 6.55
CA ILE A 46 4.56 0.06 6.69
C ILE A 46 3.72 -1.16 7.07
N PHE A 47 3.94 -2.26 6.39
CA PHE A 47 3.15 -3.47 6.64
C PHE A 47 3.98 -4.72 6.30
N PRO A 48 3.56 -5.91 6.84
CA PRO A 48 4.25 -7.15 6.52
C PRO A 48 4.19 -7.47 5.04
N PRO A 49 5.24 -8.04 4.45
CA PRO A 49 5.26 -8.35 3.02
C PRO A 49 4.27 -9.45 2.62
N SER A 50 3.81 -10.24 3.57
CA SER A 50 2.81 -11.27 3.32
C SER A 50 1.39 -10.72 3.17
N LEU A 51 1.20 -9.46 3.53
CA LEU A 51 -0.11 -8.81 3.41
C LEU A 51 -0.31 -8.37 1.96
N LEU A 52 -1.30 -8.96 1.30
CA LEU A 52 -1.66 -8.54 -0.06
C LEU A 52 -2.29 -7.15 0.01
N HIS A 53 -1.89 -6.31 -0.91
CA HIS A 53 -2.39 -4.93 -0.92
C HIS A 53 -2.51 -4.42 -2.35
N ARG A 54 -3.46 -3.52 -2.55
CA ARG A 54 -3.57 -2.80 -3.81
C ARG A 54 -4.30 -1.48 -3.59
N PRO A 55 -3.96 -0.46 -4.35
CA PRO A 55 -4.74 0.77 -4.36
C PRO A 55 -6.01 0.56 -5.18
N ASN A 56 -7.12 1.03 -4.66
CA ASN A 56 -8.38 1.00 -5.40
C ASN A 56 -8.38 2.06 -6.51
N LEU A 57 -9.09 1.76 -7.57
CA LEU A 57 -9.24 2.68 -8.68
C LEU A 57 -9.92 3.97 -8.23
N SER A 58 -9.57 5.06 -8.91
CA SER A 58 -10.14 6.39 -8.66
C SER A 58 -10.49 7.02 -10.02
N PRO A 59 -11.56 6.53 -10.65
CA PRO A 59 -11.86 6.85 -12.05
C PRO A 59 -12.19 8.33 -12.30
N ASN A 60 -12.64 9.04 -11.28
CA ASN A 60 -13.01 10.47 -11.42
C ASN A 60 -11.92 11.42 -10.94
N SER A 61 -10.75 10.89 -10.62
CA SER A 61 -9.66 11.72 -10.15
C SER A 61 -9.08 12.58 -11.26
N THR A 62 -8.84 13.84 -10.95
CA THR A 62 -8.10 14.75 -11.83
C THR A 62 -6.65 14.91 -11.39
N LYS A 63 -6.26 14.24 -10.32
CA LYS A 63 -4.88 14.18 -9.83
C LYS A 63 -4.35 12.78 -9.95
N ASP A 64 -3.10 12.66 -10.36
CA ASP A 64 -2.42 11.37 -10.38
C ASP A 64 -2.13 10.91 -8.95
N ARG A 65 -2.29 9.62 -8.71
CA ARG A 65 -1.77 9.02 -7.51
C ARG A 65 -0.26 8.86 -7.68
N ILE A 66 0.50 9.46 -6.79
CA ILE A 66 1.95 9.41 -6.81
C ILE A 66 2.43 8.78 -5.51
N THR A 67 3.08 7.64 -5.61
CA THR A 67 3.61 6.93 -4.46
C THR A 67 5.05 6.52 -4.70
N ALA A 68 5.80 6.40 -3.63
CA ALA A 68 7.08 5.71 -3.61
C ALA A 68 6.90 4.47 -2.75
N ALA A 69 7.56 3.38 -3.10
CA ALA A 69 7.42 2.13 -2.37
C ALA A 69 8.73 1.36 -2.38
N GLY A 70 8.88 0.47 -1.41
CA GLY A 70 10.07 -0.35 -1.30
C GLY A 70 9.95 -1.37 -0.18
N ASN A 71 11.09 -1.94 0.16
CA ASN A 71 11.21 -2.94 1.22
C ASN A 71 12.20 -2.47 2.29
N ILE A 72 11.92 -2.86 3.53
CA ILE A 72 12.84 -2.66 4.64
C ILE A 72 13.35 -4.04 5.06
N CYS A 73 14.66 -4.19 5.06
CA CYS A 73 15.31 -5.41 5.48
C CYS A 73 15.99 -5.19 6.82
N ILE A 74 15.69 -6.07 7.78
CA ILE A 74 16.35 -6.01 9.08
C ILE A 74 17.75 -6.63 8.92
N PRO A 75 18.79 -6.00 9.46
CA PRO A 75 20.13 -6.55 9.42
C PRO A 75 20.18 -7.97 9.99
N ASN A 76 21.07 -8.79 9.43
CA ASN A 76 21.26 -10.20 9.76
C ASN A 76 20.20 -11.15 9.18
N SER A 77 19.35 -10.65 8.30
CA SER A 77 18.47 -11.51 7.53
C SER A 77 19.18 -11.91 6.24
N ASP A 78 19.38 -13.20 6.05
CA ASP A 78 20.01 -13.74 4.84
C ASP A 78 19.04 -13.79 3.64
N LYS A 79 17.78 -13.44 3.87
CA LYS A 79 16.74 -13.43 2.84
C LYS A 79 16.24 -12.05 2.51
N CYS A 80 17.08 -11.06 2.75
CA CYS A 80 16.75 -9.68 2.51
C CYS A 80 17.08 -9.30 1.09
N PHE A 81 16.10 -8.82 0.34
CA PHE A 81 16.30 -8.38 -1.03
C PHE A 81 15.98 -6.89 -1.10
N LEU A 82 16.90 -6.14 -1.66
CA LEU A 82 16.69 -4.73 -1.95
C LEU A 82 16.29 -4.59 -3.42
N LEU A 83 15.26 -3.84 -3.64
CA LEU A 83 14.78 -3.55 -4.99
C LEU A 83 15.38 -2.24 -5.50
#